data_b5c477c7ca0bc9514c48a263453b053f
#
_entry.id   b5c477c7ca0bc9514c48a263453b053f
#
_cell.length_a   1.000
_cell.length_b   1.000
_cell.length_c   1.000
_cell.angle_alpha   90.00
_cell.angle_beta   90.00
_cell.angle_gamma   90.00
#
_symmetry.space_group_name_H-M   'P 1'
#
loop_
_entity.id
_entity.type
_entity.pdbx_description
1 polymer ?
#
loop_
_entity_poly.entity_id
_entity_poly.type
_entity_poly.pdbx_seq_one_letter_code
_entity_poly.pdbx_strand_id
1 'polypeptide(L)'
;MDYQSTTDQEKSMVERSTDFIRQIVEIDLANDKHQGRVHTRFPPEPNGYLHIGHAKAITISFGIANDYGGLYNLRFDDTDPVGESNEYVEAIKKDIRWLGFDWQDREFYASDYFEQLYQLSLIHI
;
A
#
# COMPACT_ATOMS: atom_id res chain seq x y z
N MET A 1 39.20 5.70 -9.38
CA MET A 1 38.63 4.54 -10.08
C MET A 1 37.18 4.26 -9.68
N ASP A 2 36.77 4.70 -8.53
CA ASP A 2 35.39 4.50 -8.06
C ASP A 2 34.44 5.62 -8.49
N TYR A 3 34.94 6.59 -9.25
CA TYR A 3 34.16 7.73 -9.71
C TYR A 3 32.98 7.32 -10.63
N GLN A 4 33.18 6.30 -11.46
CA GLN A 4 32.14 5.80 -12.35
C GLN A 4 31.04 5.03 -11.61
N SER A 5 31.36 4.27 -10.57
CA SER A 5 30.38 3.54 -9.76
C SER A 5 29.50 4.49 -8.93
N THR A 6 30.10 5.57 -8.41
CA THR A 6 29.36 6.60 -7.67
C THR A 6 28.40 7.34 -8.59
N THR A 7 28.81 7.66 -9.80
CA THR A 7 27.99 8.36 -10.79
C THR A 7 26.81 7.49 -11.25
N ASP A 8 27.03 6.18 -11.41
CA ASP A 8 25.97 5.24 -11.80
C ASP A 8 24.95 5.03 -10.66
N GLN A 9 25.41 5.02 -9.42
CA GLN A 9 24.51 4.98 -8.26
C GLN A 9 23.68 6.26 -8.10
N GLU A 10 24.28 7.41 -8.33
CA GLU A 10 23.59 8.70 -8.32
C GLU A 10 22.56 8.76 -9.44
N LYS A 11 22.88 8.32 -10.64
CA LYS A 11 21.95 8.23 -11.77
C LYS A 11 20.80 7.27 -11.46
N SER A 12 21.10 6.11 -10.89
CA SER A 12 20.10 5.14 -10.49
C SER A 12 19.14 5.71 -9.42
N MET A 13 19.66 6.48 -8.47
CA MET A 13 18.83 7.16 -7.47
C MET A 13 17.96 8.26 -8.11
N VAL A 14 18.50 9.06 -9.01
CA VAL A 14 17.73 10.09 -9.73
C VAL A 14 16.68 9.48 -10.63
N GLU A 15 16.97 8.38 -11.31
CA GLU A 15 16.00 7.66 -12.14
C GLU A 15 14.85 7.04 -11.31
N ARG A 16 15.11 6.64 -10.06
CA ARG A 16 14.07 6.11 -9.16
C ARG A 16 13.14 7.19 -8.60
N SER A 17 13.59 8.44 -8.58
CA SER A 17 12.86 9.58 -8.02
C SER A 17 12.06 10.37 -9.05
N THR A 18 11.71 9.75 -10.20
CA THR A 18 11.08 10.47 -11.31
C THR A 18 9.57 10.65 -11.17
N ASP A 19 8.88 9.86 -10.35
CA ASP A 19 7.45 10.05 -10.15
C ASP A 19 7.16 11.05 -9.02
N PHE A 20 6.05 11.78 -9.18
CA PHE A 20 5.71 12.86 -8.24
C PHE A 20 5.41 12.35 -6.82
N ILE A 21 4.91 11.13 -6.68
CA ILE A 21 4.60 10.54 -5.36
C ILE A 21 5.88 10.30 -4.59
N ARG A 22 6.88 9.67 -5.23
CA ARG A 22 8.19 9.46 -4.61
C ARG A 22 8.89 10.76 -4.27
N GLN A 23 8.76 11.78 -5.10
CA GLN A 23 9.30 13.11 -4.82
C GLN A 23 8.70 13.70 -3.55
N ILE A 24 7.38 13.60 -3.37
CA ILE A 24 6.70 14.05 -2.16
C ILE A 24 7.19 13.28 -0.93
N VAL A 25 7.28 11.95 -1.04
CA VAL A 25 7.78 11.10 0.06
C VAL A 25 9.20 11.50 0.45
N GLU A 26 10.08 11.70 -0.52
CA GLU A 26 11.47 12.08 -0.26
C GLU A 26 11.58 13.46 0.41
N ILE A 27 10.77 14.42 -0.01
CA ILE A 27 10.70 15.74 0.63
C ILE A 27 10.22 15.60 2.08
N ASP A 28 9.19 14.83 2.31
CA ASP A 28 8.63 14.61 3.65
C ASP A 28 9.65 13.91 4.56
N LEU A 29 10.37 12.92 4.04
CA LEU A 29 11.43 12.24 4.78
C LEU A 29 12.60 13.19 5.11
N ALA A 30 13.02 14.01 4.18
CA ALA A 30 14.08 15.00 4.38
C ALA A 30 13.72 16.03 5.46
N ASN A 31 12.44 16.37 5.58
CA ASN A 31 11.91 17.30 6.57
C ASN A 31 11.47 16.62 7.89
N ASP A 32 11.72 15.32 8.03
CA ASP A 32 11.31 14.50 9.17
C ASP A 32 9.81 14.59 9.46
N LYS A 33 9.01 14.77 8.41
CA LYS A 33 7.56 14.77 8.50
C LYS A 33 7.09 13.33 8.81
N HIS A 34 6.06 13.19 9.60
CA HIS A 34 5.53 11.90 10.05
C HIS A 34 6.56 11.00 10.74
N GLN A 35 7.61 11.59 11.34
CA GLN A 35 8.66 10.84 12.07
C GLN A 35 9.40 9.82 11.18
N GLY A 36 9.58 10.15 9.91
CA GLY A 36 10.26 9.28 8.94
C GLY A 36 9.49 8.03 8.55
N ARG A 37 8.20 7.94 8.88
CA ARG A 37 7.39 6.77 8.55
C ARG A 37 6.81 6.87 7.16
N VAL A 38 6.92 5.77 6.42
CA VAL A 38 6.20 5.56 5.15
C VAL A 38 5.26 4.37 5.36
N HIS A 39 3.98 4.61 5.23
CA HIS A 39 2.97 3.59 5.45
C HIS A 39 1.89 3.73 4.37
N THR A 40 1.63 2.65 3.65
CA THR A 40 0.65 2.62 2.57
C THR A 40 -0.40 1.56 2.81
N ARG A 41 -1.43 1.54 1.98
CA ARG A 41 -2.47 0.53 2.03
C ARG A 41 -3.02 0.22 0.64
N PHE A 42 -3.56 -0.96 0.50
CA PHE A 42 -4.41 -1.34 -0.63
C PHE A 42 -5.75 -1.82 -0.07
N PRO A 43 -6.86 -1.11 -0.37
CA PRO A 43 -8.18 -1.42 0.17
C PRO A 43 -9.11 -2.06 -0.87
N PRO A 44 -8.91 -3.34 -1.26
CA PRO A 44 -9.75 -3.96 -2.26
C PRO A 44 -11.13 -4.32 -1.70
N GLU A 45 -12.17 -4.22 -2.54
CA GLU A 45 -13.47 -4.82 -2.25
C GLU A 45 -13.43 -6.29 -2.68
N PRO A 46 -13.77 -7.24 -1.79
CA PRO A 46 -13.71 -8.67 -2.12
C PRO A 46 -14.96 -9.14 -2.87
N ASN A 47 -15.34 -8.43 -3.92
CA ASN A 47 -16.52 -8.66 -4.75
C ASN A 47 -16.19 -9.16 -6.16
N GLY A 48 -14.94 -9.45 -6.44
CA GLY A 48 -14.47 -9.92 -7.72
C GLY A 48 -12.98 -10.19 -7.74
N TYR A 49 -12.49 -10.63 -8.89
CA TYR A 49 -11.06 -10.87 -9.10
C TYR A 49 -10.34 -9.57 -9.46
N LEU A 50 -9.05 -9.53 -9.18
CA LEU A 50 -8.21 -8.40 -9.56
C LEU A 50 -7.98 -8.35 -11.08
N HIS A 51 -7.78 -7.15 -11.60
CA HIS A 51 -7.39 -6.90 -12.99
C HIS A 51 -6.10 -6.07 -13.03
N ILE A 52 -5.65 -5.76 -14.24
CA ILE A 52 -4.37 -5.05 -14.43
C ILE A 52 -4.34 -3.67 -13.77
N GLY A 53 -5.47 -2.98 -13.67
CA GLY A 53 -5.56 -1.71 -12.95
C GLY A 53 -5.26 -1.86 -11.46
N HIS A 54 -5.72 -2.95 -10.86
CA HIS A 54 -5.40 -3.26 -9.46
C HIS A 54 -3.92 -3.59 -9.29
N ALA A 55 -3.33 -4.35 -10.21
CA ALA A 55 -1.89 -4.65 -10.18
C ALA A 55 -1.05 -3.38 -10.20
N LYS A 56 -1.44 -2.39 -11.00
CA LYS A 56 -0.79 -1.08 -11.03
C LYS A 56 -0.90 -0.37 -9.68
N ALA A 57 -2.09 -0.33 -9.09
CA ALA A 57 -2.32 0.32 -7.80
C ALA A 57 -1.52 -0.36 -6.67
N ILE A 58 -1.49 -1.69 -6.65
CA ILE A 58 -0.71 -2.47 -5.68
C ILE A 58 0.78 -2.17 -5.84
N THR A 59 1.28 -2.17 -7.06
CA THR A 59 2.69 -1.92 -7.35
C THR A 59 3.11 -0.52 -6.90
N ILE A 60 2.26 0.47 -7.12
CA ILE A 60 2.53 1.84 -6.65
C ILE A 60 2.51 1.89 -5.11
N SER A 61 1.44 1.42 -4.49
CA SER A 61 1.23 1.56 -3.04
C SER A 61 2.25 0.74 -2.24
N PHE A 62 2.36 -0.53 -2.55
CA PHE A 62 3.25 -1.44 -1.82
C PHE A 62 4.70 -1.29 -2.24
N GLY A 63 4.93 -0.97 -3.52
CA GLY A 63 6.27 -0.70 -4.04
C GLY A 63 6.91 0.52 -3.39
N ILE A 64 6.16 1.60 -3.20
CA ILE A 64 6.65 2.79 -2.50
C ILE A 64 7.04 2.44 -1.06
N ALA A 65 6.18 1.74 -0.33
CA ALA A 65 6.50 1.32 1.03
C ALA A 65 7.77 0.47 1.07
N ASN A 66 7.90 -0.50 0.17
CA ASN A 66 9.11 -1.33 0.09
C ASN A 66 10.37 -0.51 -0.22
N ASP A 67 10.29 0.43 -1.16
CA ASP A 67 11.45 1.23 -1.58
C ASP A 67 12.00 2.11 -0.45
N TYR A 68 11.15 2.54 0.47
CA TYR A 68 11.54 3.40 1.59
C TYR A 68 11.58 2.67 2.94
N GLY A 69 11.56 1.34 2.92
CA GLY A 69 11.62 0.55 4.15
C GLY A 69 10.42 0.70 5.06
N GLY A 70 9.28 1.08 4.48
CA GLY A 70 8.05 1.31 5.22
C GLY A 70 7.18 0.06 5.35
N LEU A 71 5.97 0.28 5.84
CA LEU A 71 4.98 -0.76 6.04
C LEU A 71 3.80 -0.56 5.10
N TYR A 72 3.09 -1.64 4.79
CA TYR A 72 1.86 -1.56 4.01
C TYR A 72 0.82 -2.54 4.55
N ASN A 73 -0.43 -2.13 4.49
CA ASN A 73 -1.56 -2.89 4.99
C ASN A 73 -2.43 -3.37 3.84
N LEU A 74 -2.90 -4.59 3.93
CA LEU A 74 -3.98 -5.10 3.10
C LEU A 74 -5.27 -4.96 3.90
N ARG A 75 -6.16 -4.09 3.46
CA ARG A 75 -7.43 -3.84 4.11
C ARG A 75 -8.58 -4.18 3.17
N PHE A 76 -9.31 -5.24 3.45
CA PHE A 76 -10.51 -5.57 2.68
C PHE A 76 -11.67 -4.65 3.05
N ASP A 77 -12.20 -3.95 2.05
CA ASP A 77 -13.40 -3.13 2.19
C ASP A 77 -14.65 -3.99 2.01
N ASP A 78 -14.91 -4.85 2.97
CA ASP A 78 -16.01 -5.80 2.98
C ASP A 78 -17.29 -5.17 3.55
N THR A 79 -17.79 -4.13 2.89
CA THR A 79 -18.96 -3.36 3.31
C THR A 79 -20.27 -3.82 2.69
N ASP A 80 -20.23 -4.74 1.73
CA ASP A 80 -21.38 -5.34 1.06
C ASP A 80 -21.39 -6.85 1.25
N PRO A 81 -22.11 -7.38 2.27
CA PRO A 81 -22.10 -8.82 2.56
C PRO A 81 -22.76 -9.69 1.49
N VAL A 82 -23.53 -9.10 0.57
CA VAL A 82 -24.25 -9.86 -0.48
C VAL A 82 -23.34 -10.17 -1.67
N GLY A 83 -22.42 -9.28 -2.03
CA GLY A 83 -21.54 -9.43 -3.18
C GLY A 83 -20.16 -9.99 -2.87
N GLU A 84 -19.88 -10.31 -1.63
CA GLU A 84 -18.54 -10.65 -1.16
C GLU A 84 -18.41 -12.13 -0.83
N SER A 85 -17.25 -12.72 -1.12
CA SER A 85 -16.99 -14.11 -0.79
C SER A 85 -15.53 -14.36 -0.38
N ASN A 86 -15.31 -15.41 0.41
CA ASN A 86 -13.97 -15.85 0.80
C ASN A 86 -13.13 -16.27 -0.40
N GLU A 87 -13.75 -16.74 -1.47
CA GLU A 87 -13.04 -17.08 -2.71
C GLU A 87 -12.30 -15.87 -3.27
N TYR A 88 -12.95 -14.71 -3.32
CA TYR A 88 -12.32 -13.48 -3.80
C TYR A 88 -11.23 -12.99 -2.86
N VAL A 89 -11.46 -13.08 -1.55
CA VAL A 89 -10.43 -12.74 -0.54
C VAL A 89 -9.16 -13.56 -0.76
N GLU A 90 -9.28 -14.86 -0.87
CA GLU A 90 -8.13 -15.75 -1.07
C GLU A 90 -7.46 -15.54 -2.43
N ALA A 91 -8.23 -15.31 -3.49
CA ALA A 91 -7.69 -15.02 -4.81
C ALA A 91 -6.90 -13.70 -4.82
N ILE A 92 -7.42 -12.65 -4.19
CA ILE A 92 -6.74 -11.36 -4.06
C ILE A 92 -5.41 -11.52 -3.31
N LYS A 93 -5.42 -12.22 -2.20
CA LYS A 93 -4.22 -12.48 -1.40
C LYS A 93 -3.17 -13.23 -2.21
N LYS A 94 -3.58 -14.24 -2.95
CA LYS A 94 -2.69 -15.01 -3.82
C LYS A 94 -2.06 -14.14 -4.90
N ASP A 95 -2.85 -13.30 -5.55
CA ASP A 95 -2.37 -12.42 -6.61
C ASP A 95 -1.37 -11.38 -6.09
N ILE A 96 -1.61 -10.81 -4.93
CA ILE A 96 -0.69 -9.85 -4.31
C ILE A 96 0.65 -10.53 -3.97
N ARG A 97 0.62 -11.74 -3.43
CA ARG A 97 1.83 -12.52 -3.18
C ARG A 97 2.56 -12.88 -4.46
N TRP A 98 1.82 -13.19 -5.51
CA TRP A 98 2.41 -13.46 -6.84
C TRP A 98 3.15 -12.23 -7.39
N LEU A 99 2.66 -11.03 -7.13
CA LEU A 99 3.34 -9.79 -7.49
C LEU A 99 4.60 -9.52 -6.66
N GLY A 100 4.85 -10.32 -5.62
CA GLY A 100 6.07 -10.23 -4.81
C GLY A 100 5.92 -9.43 -3.52
N PHE A 101 4.70 -9.15 -3.07
CA PHE A 101 4.47 -8.39 -1.86
C PHE A 101 3.98 -9.27 -0.72
N ASP A 102 4.43 -8.95 0.50
CA ASP A 102 4.04 -9.63 1.73
C ASP A 102 3.68 -8.57 2.79
N TRP A 103 2.40 -8.52 3.13
CA TRP A 103 1.89 -7.60 4.17
C TRP A 103 2.02 -8.20 5.58
N GLN A 104 2.49 -9.43 5.71
CA GLN A 104 2.66 -10.15 6.99
C GLN A 104 1.32 -10.30 7.72
N ASP A 105 1.23 -9.80 8.96
CA ASP A 105 0.02 -9.84 9.79
C ASP A 105 -0.86 -8.58 9.64
N ARG A 106 -0.48 -7.66 8.77
CA ARG A 106 -1.22 -6.41 8.57
C ARG A 106 -2.38 -6.59 7.58
N GLU A 107 -3.25 -7.51 7.89
CA GLU A 107 -4.48 -7.81 7.13
C GLU A 107 -5.68 -7.37 7.95
N PHE A 108 -6.51 -6.52 7.37
CA PHE A 108 -7.63 -5.89 8.06
C PHE A 108 -8.90 -6.01 7.24
N TYR A 109 -10.03 -5.99 7.94
CA TYR A 109 -11.37 -6.06 7.35
C TYR A 109 -12.20 -4.89 7.88
N ALA A 110 -12.84 -4.13 6.98
CA ALA A 110 -13.66 -3.00 7.38
C ALA A 110 -14.82 -3.43 8.29
N SER A 111 -15.38 -4.63 8.05
CA SER A 111 -16.47 -5.19 8.86
C SER A 111 -16.10 -5.39 10.34
N ASP A 112 -14.83 -5.60 10.65
CA ASP A 112 -14.36 -5.74 12.04
C ASP A 112 -14.46 -4.44 12.83
N TYR A 113 -14.63 -3.30 12.14
CA TYR A 113 -14.65 -1.97 12.75
C TYR A 113 -16.03 -1.30 12.73
N PHE A 114 -17.11 -1.98 12.32
CA PHE A 114 -18.44 -1.40 12.17
C PHE A 114 -18.97 -0.81 13.47
N GLU A 115 -18.83 -1.51 14.57
CA GLU A 115 -19.26 -0.99 15.87
C GLU A 115 -18.46 0.25 16.27
N GLN A 116 -17.16 0.22 16.07
CA GLN A 116 -16.27 1.34 16.37
C GLN A 116 -16.60 2.57 15.51
N LEU A 117 -16.86 2.34 14.21
CA LEU A 117 -17.27 3.39 13.29
C LEU A 117 -18.62 3.98 13.68
N TYR A 118 -19.55 3.15 14.11
CA TYR A 118 -20.86 3.59 14.61
C TYR A 118 -20.71 4.49 15.85
N GLN A 119 -19.92 4.08 16.82
CA GLN A 119 -19.64 4.87 18.02
C GLN A 119 -19.00 6.22 17.68
N LEU A 120 -18.03 6.23 16.76
CA LEU A 120 -17.40 7.47 16.32
C LEU A 120 -18.39 8.40 15.61
N SER A 121 -19.32 7.86 14.84
CA SER A 121 -20.33 8.65 14.16
C SER A 121 -21.27 9.36 15.14
N LEU A 122 -21.57 8.76 16.28
CA LEU A 122 -22.39 9.37 17.32
C LEU A 122 -21.71 10.56 18.01
N ILE A 123 -20.38 10.54 18.09
CA ILE A 123 -19.60 11.62 18.71
C ILE A 123 -19.57 12.86 17.83
N HIS A 124 -19.63 12.70 16.52
CA HIS A 124 -19.51 13.78 15.52
C HIS A 124 -20.86 14.37 15.08
N ILE A 125 -21.94 13.94 15.64
CA ILE A 125 -23.27 14.55 15.47
C ILE A 125 -23.45 15.65 16.55
#